data_f1477b669a01a36551bd49573761a5a5
#
_entry.id   f1477b669a01a36551bd49573761a5a5
#
_cell.length_a   1.000
_cell.length_b   1.000
_cell.length_c   1.000
_cell.angle_alpha   90.00
_cell.angle_beta   90.00
_cell.angle_gamma   90.00
#
_symmetry.space_group_name_H-M   'P 1'
#
loop_
_entity.id
_entity.type
_entity.pdbx_description
1 polymer ?
#
loop_
_entity_poly.entity_id
_entity_poly.type
_entity_poly.pdbx_seq_one_letter_code
_entity_poly.pdbx_strand_id
1 'polypeptide(L)'
;SPIPFLRIIIWTTLVTLLSAITPVLLGVTSLQHSADSYIGWALHQGGDIYTNFFGSEGLLYYLLQFIVKGSIVFAAFYWLALLGSGIFLFRAATAISKRDKQVHQLLIGFYLLAGGLSFGGGYATILALPFLFYGLDLALAYMVDSNNDKGFLRIGMSMALAFFLAPLPTALYS
;
A
#
# COMPACT_ATOMS: atom_id res chain seq x y z
N SER A 1 -6.18 -20.94 10.34
CA SER A 1 -4.97 -21.59 9.78
C SER A 1 -3.73 -20.71 9.99
N PRO A 2 -2.53 -21.31 10.09
CA PRO A 2 -1.31 -20.53 10.24
C PRO A 2 -1.08 -19.66 9.00
N ILE A 3 -0.53 -18.45 9.21
CA ILE A 3 -0.23 -17.51 8.14
C ILE A 3 0.79 -18.15 7.19
N PRO A 4 0.54 -18.23 5.88
CA PRO A 4 1.45 -18.82 4.91
C PRO A 4 2.60 -17.87 4.55
N PHE A 5 3.42 -17.49 5.53
CA PHE A 5 4.48 -16.49 5.39
C PHE A 5 5.38 -16.70 4.17
N LEU A 6 5.81 -17.93 3.91
CA LEU A 6 6.68 -18.21 2.78
C LEU A 6 6.01 -17.84 1.44
N ARG A 7 4.75 -18.17 1.27
CA ARG A 7 4.00 -17.83 0.05
C ARG A 7 3.83 -16.32 -0.10
N ILE A 8 3.50 -15.64 0.99
CA ILE A 8 3.36 -14.17 1.02
C ILE A 8 4.69 -13.52 0.63
N ILE A 9 5.81 -13.95 1.19
CA ILE A 9 7.15 -13.45 0.86
C ILE A 9 7.48 -13.68 -0.62
N ILE A 10 7.23 -14.88 -1.14
CA ILE A 10 7.50 -15.21 -2.55
C ILE A 10 6.70 -14.28 -3.48
N TRP A 11 5.39 -14.17 -3.29
CA TRP A 11 4.55 -13.30 -4.11
C TRP A 11 4.93 -11.83 -3.98
N THR A 12 5.17 -11.35 -2.75
CA THR A 12 5.63 -9.98 -2.49
C THR A 12 6.92 -9.68 -3.24
N THR A 13 7.91 -10.56 -3.14
CA THR A 13 9.20 -10.38 -3.83
C THR A 13 9.04 -10.41 -5.34
N LEU A 14 8.25 -11.32 -5.87
CA LEU A 14 8.00 -11.47 -7.31
C LEU A 14 7.32 -10.21 -7.88
N VAL A 15 6.26 -9.73 -7.24
CA VAL A 15 5.55 -8.51 -7.66
C VAL A 15 6.46 -7.29 -7.53
N THR A 16 7.25 -7.17 -6.46
CA THR A 16 8.20 -6.04 -6.30
C THR A 16 9.26 -6.05 -7.40
N LEU A 17 9.84 -7.21 -7.72
CA LEU A 17 10.81 -7.33 -8.80
C LEU A 17 10.21 -6.90 -10.14
N LEU A 18 9.01 -7.37 -10.47
CA LEU A 18 8.37 -7.08 -11.74
C LEU A 18 7.85 -5.64 -11.83
N SER A 19 7.28 -5.10 -10.77
CA SER A 19 6.53 -3.84 -10.82
C SER A 19 7.32 -2.62 -10.34
N ALA A 20 8.31 -2.79 -9.48
CA ALA A 20 9.09 -1.68 -8.94
C ALA A 20 10.55 -1.67 -9.40
N ILE A 21 11.19 -2.82 -9.48
CA ILE A 21 12.63 -2.91 -9.81
C ILE A 21 12.85 -2.99 -11.33
N THR A 22 12.17 -3.92 -12.00
CA THR A 22 12.37 -4.14 -13.45
C THR A 22 12.06 -2.89 -14.30
N PRO A 23 10.94 -2.15 -14.08
CA PRO A 23 10.68 -0.93 -14.83
C PRO A 23 11.78 0.12 -14.69
N VAL A 24 12.35 0.27 -13.50
CA VAL A 24 13.45 1.20 -13.25
C VAL A 24 14.72 0.77 -13.96
N LEU A 25 15.08 -0.52 -13.91
CA LEU A 25 16.26 -1.05 -14.57
C LEU A 25 16.17 -0.95 -16.10
N LEU A 26 14.97 -1.09 -16.66
CA LEU A 26 14.73 -0.98 -18.09
C LEU A 26 14.49 0.47 -18.55
N GLY A 27 14.44 1.44 -17.64
CA GLY A 27 14.09 2.83 -17.94
C GLY A 27 12.63 3.02 -18.42
N VAL A 28 11.77 2.04 -18.18
CA VAL A 28 10.36 2.07 -18.57
C VAL A 28 9.53 2.35 -17.32
N THR A 29 9.35 3.62 -17.00
CA THR A 29 8.49 4.03 -15.88
C THR A 29 7.15 4.55 -16.39
N SER A 30 6.08 4.40 -15.61
CA SER A 30 4.80 5.03 -15.93
C SER A 30 4.92 6.55 -15.87
N LEU A 31 4.10 7.26 -16.65
CA LEU A 31 4.05 8.73 -16.62
C LEU A 31 3.75 9.26 -15.22
N GLN A 32 2.84 8.60 -14.49
CA GLN A 32 2.47 8.96 -13.11
C GLN A 32 3.67 8.82 -12.16
N HIS A 33 4.41 7.71 -12.23
CA HIS A 33 5.58 7.52 -11.37
C HIS A 33 6.69 8.55 -11.68
N SER A 34 6.89 8.88 -12.94
CA SER A 34 7.84 9.91 -13.34
C SER A 34 7.44 11.30 -12.83
N ALA A 35 6.15 11.63 -12.90
CA ALA A 35 5.61 12.88 -12.35
C ALA A 35 5.78 12.96 -10.82
N ASP A 36 5.47 11.89 -10.11
CA ASP A 36 5.61 11.82 -8.65
C ASP A 36 7.08 11.94 -8.22
N SER A 37 7.98 11.30 -8.95
CA SER A 37 9.44 11.41 -8.71
C SER A 37 9.95 12.82 -8.97
N TYR A 38 9.41 13.49 -10.01
CA TYR A 38 9.72 14.88 -10.30
C TYR A 38 9.26 15.81 -9.17
N ILE A 39 8.07 15.60 -8.62
CA ILE A 39 7.58 16.36 -7.46
C ILE A 39 8.52 16.20 -6.27
N GLY A 40 8.94 14.96 -5.98
CA GLY A 40 9.92 14.70 -4.92
C GLY A 40 11.25 15.45 -5.14
N TRP A 41 11.75 15.47 -6.35
CA TRP A 41 12.94 16.25 -6.72
C TRP A 41 12.72 17.76 -6.57
N ALA A 42 11.59 18.27 -7.06
CA ALA A 42 11.27 19.70 -7.01
C ALA A 42 11.14 20.22 -5.56
N LEU A 43 10.62 19.40 -4.64
CA LEU A 43 10.60 19.70 -3.22
C LEU A 43 12.00 19.89 -2.63
N HIS A 44 12.99 19.12 -3.09
CA HIS A 44 14.40 19.33 -2.71
C HIS A 44 14.96 20.66 -3.21
N GLN A 45 14.39 21.21 -4.28
CA GLN A 45 14.79 22.52 -4.81
C GLN A 45 14.04 23.69 -4.15
N GLY A 46 13.26 23.44 -3.10
CA GLY A 46 12.50 24.44 -2.37
C GLY A 46 11.12 24.76 -2.96
N GLY A 47 10.59 23.87 -3.80
CA GLY A 47 9.22 23.97 -4.29
C GLY A 47 8.19 23.62 -3.21
N ASP A 48 7.03 24.25 -3.24
CA ASP A 48 5.91 24.00 -2.32
C ASP A 48 4.88 23.07 -2.94
N ILE A 49 4.47 22.04 -2.18
CA ILE A 49 3.37 21.15 -2.56
C ILE A 49 2.06 21.95 -2.59
N TYR A 50 1.21 21.67 -3.57
CA TYR A 50 -0.11 22.28 -3.79
C TYR A 50 -0.13 23.76 -4.19
N THR A 51 0.99 24.48 -4.10
CA THR A 51 1.11 25.84 -4.65
C THR A 51 1.82 25.84 -6.00
N ASN A 52 2.93 25.14 -6.10
CA ASN A 52 3.73 25.02 -7.33
C ASN A 52 3.44 23.75 -8.10
N PHE A 53 2.91 22.71 -7.42
CA PHE A 53 2.64 21.40 -8.00
C PHE A 53 1.25 20.91 -7.59
N PHE A 54 0.45 20.49 -8.58
CA PHE A 54 -0.83 19.82 -8.34
C PHE A 54 -0.60 18.30 -8.42
N GLY A 55 -0.74 17.63 -7.28
CA GLY A 55 -0.70 16.18 -7.20
C GLY A 55 -2.04 15.59 -6.79
N SER A 56 -2.37 14.44 -7.36
CA SER A 56 -3.57 13.68 -7.01
C SER A 56 -3.42 12.82 -5.76
N GLU A 57 -2.18 12.64 -5.32
CA GLU A 57 -1.83 11.77 -4.22
C GLU A 57 -1.79 12.51 -2.87
N GLY A 58 -1.72 11.77 -1.78
CA GLY A 58 -1.70 12.35 -0.44
C GLY A 58 -0.38 13.00 -0.06
N LEU A 59 -0.44 13.93 0.88
CA LEU A 59 0.74 14.66 1.37
C LEU A 59 1.85 13.72 1.86
N LEU A 60 1.49 12.66 2.57
CA LEU A 60 2.47 11.71 3.11
C LEU A 60 3.21 10.96 2.00
N TYR A 61 2.55 10.69 0.87
CA TYR A 61 3.20 10.08 -0.29
C TYR A 61 4.27 10.99 -0.89
N TYR A 62 3.99 12.28 -1.03
CA TYR A 62 4.97 13.25 -1.54
C TYR A 62 6.13 13.48 -0.57
N LEU A 63 5.87 13.51 0.74
CA LEU A 63 6.92 13.54 1.74
C LEU A 63 7.79 12.28 1.69
N LEU A 64 7.21 11.12 1.41
CA LEU A 64 7.96 9.90 1.19
C LEU A 64 8.86 10.04 -0.05
N GLN A 65 8.36 10.56 -1.16
CA GLN A 65 9.15 10.82 -2.37
C GLN A 65 10.30 11.81 -2.10
N PHE A 66 10.07 12.80 -1.24
CA PHE A 66 11.12 13.73 -0.79
C PHE A 66 12.24 13.01 -0.01
N ILE A 67 11.90 12.08 0.88
CA ILE A 67 12.87 11.34 1.70
C ILE A 67 13.60 10.28 0.87
N VAL A 68 12.87 9.61 0.00
CA VAL A 68 13.35 8.48 -0.80
C VAL A 68 13.98 8.98 -2.10
N LYS A 69 15.24 9.35 -2.04
CA LYS A 69 16.02 9.85 -3.20
C LYS A 69 16.35 8.78 -4.25
N GLY A 70 15.98 7.53 -4.06
CA GLY A 70 16.41 6.45 -4.95
C GLY A 70 15.41 5.32 -5.08
N SER A 71 15.36 4.75 -6.26
CA SER A 71 14.48 3.66 -6.65
C SER A 71 14.59 2.41 -5.77
N ILE A 72 15.78 2.10 -5.22
CA ILE A 72 15.97 0.92 -4.36
C ILE A 72 15.30 1.13 -2.99
N VAL A 73 15.43 2.31 -2.39
CA VAL A 73 14.78 2.60 -1.10
C VAL A 73 13.27 2.61 -1.28
N PHE A 74 12.76 3.17 -2.37
CA PHE A 74 11.35 3.12 -2.71
C PHE A 74 10.85 1.68 -2.88
N ALA A 75 11.62 0.84 -3.58
CA ALA A 75 11.29 -0.57 -3.75
C ALA A 75 11.23 -1.33 -2.40
N ALA A 76 12.05 -0.95 -1.42
CA ALA A 76 11.99 -1.52 -0.07
C ALA A 76 10.68 -1.12 0.65
N PHE A 77 10.27 0.14 0.59
CA PHE A 77 8.97 0.58 1.13
C PHE A 77 7.79 -0.10 0.42
N TYR A 78 7.86 -0.22 -0.89
CA TYR A 78 6.87 -0.93 -1.69
C TYR A 78 6.78 -2.41 -1.30
N TRP A 79 7.92 -3.08 -1.12
CA TRP A 79 7.98 -4.47 -0.66
C TRP A 79 7.36 -4.64 0.72
N LEU A 80 7.71 -3.76 1.68
CA LEU A 80 7.13 -3.76 3.03
C LEU A 80 5.61 -3.53 2.99
N ALA A 81 5.14 -2.63 2.15
CA ALA A 81 3.71 -2.35 1.99
C ALA A 81 2.95 -3.58 1.43
N LEU A 82 3.48 -4.24 0.41
CA LEU A 82 2.90 -5.48 -0.12
C LEU A 82 2.92 -6.63 0.89
N LEU A 83 4.02 -6.77 1.64
CA LEU A 83 4.13 -7.78 2.69
C LEU A 83 3.08 -7.56 3.78
N GLY A 84 2.99 -6.35 4.31
CA GLY A 84 1.99 -5.98 5.31
C GLY A 84 0.56 -6.17 4.80
N SER A 85 0.29 -5.73 3.57
CA SER A 85 -1.01 -5.92 2.92
C SER A 85 -1.40 -7.39 2.81
N GLY A 86 -0.48 -8.24 2.36
CA GLY A 86 -0.72 -9.68 2.24
C GLY A 86 -1.01 -10.34 3.59
N ILE A 87 -0.30 -9.96 4.66
CA ILE A 87 -0.50 -10.48 6.01
C ILE A 87 -1.88 -10.07 6.55
N PHE A 88 -2.20 -8.76 6.50
CA PHE A 88 -3.46 -8.26 7.05
C PHE A 88 -4.67 -8.71 6.23
N LEU A 89 -4.55 -8.76 4.89
CA LEU A 89 -5.58 -9.31 4.03
C LEU A 89 -5.84 -10.80 4.36
N PHE A 90 -4.78 -11.59 4.55
CA PHE A 90 -4.93 -13.01 4.92
C PHE A 90 -5.64 -13.16 6.26
N ARG A 91 -5.29 -12.35 7.26
CA ARG A 91 -5.94 -12.36 8.59
C ARG A 91 -7.42 -11.99 8.49
N ALA A 92 -7.72 -10.88 7.81
CA ALA A 92 -9.09 -10.44 7.61
C ALA A 92 -9.93 -11.49 6.84
N ALA A 93 -9.36 -12.06 5.77
CA ALA A 93 -10.04 -13.09 4.98
C ALA A 93 -10.30 -14.38 5.78
N THR A 94 -9.37 -14.79 6.63
CA THR A 94 -9.57 -15.98 7.51
C THR A 94 -10.59 -15.73 8.62
N ALA A 95 -10.76 -14.48 9.04
CA ALA A 95 -11.81 -14.12 10.00
C ALA A 95 -13.22 -14.25 9.38
N ILE A 96 -13.34 -13.94 8.07
CA ILE A 96 -14.63 -13.99 7.34
C ILE A 96 -14.90 -15.39 6.78
N SER A 97 -13.92 -16.04 6.18
CA SER A 97 -14.08 -17.33 5.49
C SER A 97 -13.27 -18.42 6.17
N LYS A 98 -13.95 -19.53 6.49
CA LYS A 98 -13.31 -20.75 7.02
C LYS A 98 -12.73 -21.65 5.92
N ARG A 99 -12.85 -21.25 4.64
CA ARG A 99 -12.41 -22.05 3.49
C ARG A 99 -11.01 -21.63 3.04
N ASP A 100 -9.99 -22.33 3.47
CA ASP A 100 -8.57 -22.04 3.15
C ASP A 100 -8.32 -21.85 1.65
N LYS A 101 -8.95 -22.64 0.79
CA LYS A 101 -8.78 -22.52 -0.67
C LYS A 101 -9.21 -21.12 -1.18
N GLN A 102 -10.34 -20.60 -0.69
CA GLN A 102 -10.85 -19.28 -1.11
C GLN A 102 -9.94 -18.16 -0.63
N VAL A 103 -9.43 -18.27 0.61
CA VAL A 103 -8.48 -17.29 1.16
C VAL A 103 -7.18 -17.24 0.34
N HIS A 104 -6.66 -18.41 -0.07
CA HIS A 104 -5.47 -18.46 -0.92
C HIS A 104 -5.73 -17.91 -2.33
N GLN A 105 -6.89 -18.15 -2.93
CA GLN A 105 -7.27 -17.58 -4.21
C GLN A 105 -7.40 -16.06 -4.14
N LEU A 106 -7.98 -15.53 -3.07
CA LEU A 106 -8.06 -14.10 -2.81
C LEU A 106 -6.67 -13.47 -2.71
N LEU A 107 -5.75 -14.11 -2.00
CA LEU A 107 -4.37 -13.64 -1.84
C LEU A 107 -3.64 -13.57 -3.19
N ILE A 108 -3.75 -14.60 -4.03
CA ILE A 108 -3.17 -14.60 -5.38
C ILE A 108 -3.78 -13.47 -6.22
N GLY A 109 -5.12 -13.35 -6.23
CA GLY A 109 -5.83 -12.29 -6.93
C GLY A 109 -5.37 -10.90 -6.50
N PHE A 110 -5.17 -10.70 -5.20
CA PHE A 110 -4.62 -9.45 -4.66
C PHE A 110 -3.24 -9.12 -5.25
N TYR A 111 -2.29 -10.05 -5.26
CA TYR A 111 -0.95 -9.80 -5.80
C TYR A 111 -0.95 -9.52 -7.31
N LEU A 112 -1.81 -10.19 -8.07
CA LEU A 112 -1.97 -9.91 -9.50
C LEU A 112 -2.53 -8.51 -9.74
N LEU A 113 -3.55 -8.10 -8.98
CA LEU A 113 -4.11 -6.75 -9.06
C LEU A 113 -3.11 -5.67 -8.61
N ALA A 114 -2.38 -5.91 -7.52
CA ALA A 114 -1.34 -5.00 -7.04
C ALA A 114 -0.25 -4.77 -8.08
N GLY A 115 0.20 -5.83 -8.76
CA GLY A 115 1.13 -5.73 -9.89
C GLY A 115 0.57 -4.87 -11.01
N GLY A 116 -0.66 -5.12 -11.44
CA GLY A 116 -1.35 -4.36 -12.49
C GLY A 116 -1.52 -2.88 -12.15
N LEU A 117 -1.94 -2.55 -10.92
CA LEU A 117 -2.05 -1.17 -10.44
C LEU A 117 -0.71 -0.43 -10.46
N SER A 118 0.37 -1.12 -10.11
CA SER A 118 1.71 -0.54 -10.08
C SER A 118 2.21 -0.17 -11.49
N PHE A 119 1.92 -0.99 -12.49
CA PHE A 119 2.21 -0.65 -13.89
C PHE A 119 1.52 0.64 -14.34
N GLY A 120 0.30 0.90 -13.85
CA GLY A 120 -0.43 2.16 -14.07
C GLY A 120 0.07 3.35 -13.26
N GLY A 121 1.06 3.15 -12.36
CA GLY A 121 1.57 4.21 -11.48
C GLY A 121 0.85 4.33 -10.14
N GLY A 122 -0.01 3.40 -9.78
CA GLY A 122 -0.78 3.39 -8.52
C GLY A 122 0.04 3.04 -7.27
N TYR A 123 1.28 3.50 -7.18
CA TYR A 123 2.17 3.20 -6.04
C TYR A 123 1.66 3.76 -4.72
N ALA A 124 1.08 4.97 -4.72
CA ALA A 124 0.50 5.57 -3.52
C ALA A 124 -0.62 4.69 -2.95
N THR A 125 -1.47 4.16 -3.81
CA THR A 125 -2.52 3.20 -3.43
C THR A 125 -1.92 1.95 -2.79
N ILE A 126 -0.88 1.37 -3.37
CA ILE A 126 -0.21 0.19 -2.82
C ILE A 126 0.38 0.48 -1.44
N LEU A 127 0.98 1.65 -1.24
CA LEU A 127 1.53 2.07 0.06
C LEU A 127 0.44 2.31 1.12
N ALA A 128 -0.78 2.68 0.70
CA ALA A 128 -1.92 2.86 1.60
C ALA A 128 -2.59 1.53 2.02
N LEU A 129 -2.53 0.49 1.16
CA LEU A 129 -3.22 -0.79 1.38
C LEU A 129 -2.92 -1.47 2.73
N PRO A 130 -1.69 -1.53 3.24
CA PRO A 130 -1.43 -2.17 4.53
C PRO A 130 -2.19 -1.50 5.68
N PHE A 131 -2.37 -0.18 5.62
CA PHE A 131 -3.12 0.56 6.62
C PHE A 131 -4.63 0.31 6.49
N LEU A 132 -5.15 0.21 5.26
CA LEU A 132 -6.55 -0.13 5.01
C LEU A 132 -6.86 -1.55 5.48
N PHE A 133 -6.04 -2.54 5.14
CA PHE A 133 -6.26 -3.93 5.55
C PHE A 133 -6.03 -4.13 7.05
N TYR A 134 -5.09 -3.40 7.66
CA TYR A 134 -4.94 -3.38 9.11
C TYR A 134 -6.16 -2.79 9.80
N GLY A 135 -6.70 -1.68 9.30
CA GLY A 135 -7.95 -1.09 9.78
C GLY A 135 -9.12 -2.07 9.67
N LEU A 136 -9.23 -2.80 8.57
CA LEU A 136 -10.23 -3.85 8.36
C LEU A 136 -10.05 -5.01 9.36
N ASP A 137 -8.84 -5.51 9.54
CA ASP A 137 -8.52 -6.59 10.50
C ASP A 137 -8.92 -6.19 11.92
N LEU A 138 -8.62 -4.94 12.34
CA LEU A 138 -9.03 -4.39 13.62
C LEU A 138 -10.54 -4.23 13.75
N ALA A 139 -11.22 -3.77 12.68
CA ALA A 139 -12.67 -3.61 12.69
C ALA A 139 -13.37 -4.96 12.84
N LEU A 140 -12.91 -6.00 12.15
CA LEU A 140 -13.43 -7.36 12.30
C LEU A 140 -13.20 -7.91 13.72
N ALA A 141 -12.02 -7.67 14.30
CA ALA A 141 -11.73 -8.05 15.68
C ALA A 141 -12.62 -7.31 16.69
N TYR A 142 -12.88 -6.03 16.47
CA TYR A 142 -13.77 -5.21 17.30
C TYR A 142 -15.24 -5.67 17.24
N MET A 143 -15.69 -6.13 16.06
CA MET A 143 -17.04 -6.69 15.92
C MET A 143 -17.26 -7.96 16.76
N VAL A 144 -16.18 -8.71 17.04
CA VAL A 144 -16.22 -9.92 17.86
C VAL A 144 -16.09 -9.60 19.36
N ASP A 145 -15.29 -8.60 19.70
CA ASP A 145 -15.05 -8.16 21.09
C ASP A 145 -15.10 -6.63 21.19
N SER A 146 -16.27 -6.11 21.56
CA SER A 146 -16.55 -4.65 21.62
C SER A 146 -15.95 -3.95 22.85
N ASN A 147 -15.35 -4.68 23.81
CA ASN A 147 -14.80 -4.10 25.04
C ASN A 147 -13.42 -3.42 24.85
N ASN A 148 -12.91 -3.32 23.62
CA ASN A 148 -11.60 -2.76 23.35
C ASN A 148 -11.69 -1.30 22.90
N ASP A 149 -11.87 -0.35 23.82
CA ASP A 149 -11.96 1.10 23.55
C ASP A 149 -10.78 1.65 22.73
N LYS A 150 -9.59 1.05 22.86
CA LYS A 150 -8.41 1.45 22.08
C LYS A 150 -8.46 0.94 20.63
N GLY A 151 -9.33 -0.01 20.34
CA GLY A 151 -9.51 -0.54 18.98
C GLY A 151 -10.01 0.52 18.01
N PHE A 152 -10.97 1.32 18.43
CA PHE A 152 -11.58 2.37 17.61
C PHE A 152 -10.57 3.47 17.23
N LEU A 153 -9.76 3.90 18.19
CA LEU A 153 -8.69 4.88 17.93
C LEU A 153 -7.67 4.35 16.91
N ARG A 154 -7.28 3.09 17.04
CA ARG A 154 -6.32 2.45 16.10
C ARG A 154 -6.89 2.34 14.68
N ILE A 155 -8.17 2.01 14.55
CA ILE A 155 -8.87 2.01 13.25
C ILE A 155 -8.82 3.41 12.64
N GLY A 156 -9.20 4.44 13.40
CA GLY A 156 -9.17 5.83 12.93
C GLY A 156 -7.77 6.29 12.52
N MET A 157 -6.74 5.99 13.31
CA MET A 157 -5.35 6.31 12.96
C MET A 157 -4.89 5.59 11.69
N SER A 158 -5.23 4.32 11.53
CA SER A 158 -4.89 3.54 10.35
C SER A 158 -5.53 4.12 9.09
N MET A 159 -6.81 4.47 9.16
CA MET A 159 -7.54 5.11 8.06
C MET A 159 -6.99 6.50 7.73
N ALA A 160 -6.61 7.30 8.73
CA ALA A 160 -5.98 8.60 8.53
C ALA A 160 -4.64 8.48 7.80
N LEU A 161 -3.78 7.53 8.19
CA LEU A 161 -2.51 7.27 7.49
C LEU A 161 -2.74 6.83 6.04
N ALA A 162 -3.70 5.96 5.79
CA ALA A 162 -4.08 5.56 4.43
C ALA A 162 -4.57 6.76 3.61
N PHE A 163 -5.40 7.63 4.18
CA PHE A 163 -5.89 8.84 3.52
C PHE A 163 -4.77 9.80 3.15
N PHE A 164 -3.80 10.02 4.05
CA PHE A 164 -2.67 10.89 3.77
C PHE A 164 -1.70 10.32 2.73
N LEU A 165 -1.72 9.02 2.47
CA LEU A 165 -0.97 8.38 1.38
C LEU A 165 -1.75 8.43 0.06
N ALA A 166 -3.00 8.00 0.07
CA ALA A 166 -3.85 7.90 -1.11
C ALA A 166 -5.31 8.23 -0.76
N PRO A 167 -5.74 9.49 -0.94
CA PRO A 167 -7.06 9.95 -0.49
C PRO A 167 -8.21 9.29 -1.24
N LEU A 168 -8.08 9.05 -2.55
CA LEU A 168 -9.16 8.50 -3.37
C LEU A 168 -9.57 7.08 -2.96
N PRO A 169 -8.68 6.09 -2.89
CA PRO A 169 -9.07 4.75 -2.47
C PRO A 169 -9.55 4.71 -1.01
N THR A 170 -9.00 5.56 -0.14
CA THR A 170 -9.42 5.60 1.27
C THR A 170 -10.84 6.16 1.43
N ALA A 171 -11.21 7.17 0.66
CA ALA A 171 -12.57 7.74 0.68
C ALA A 171 -13.65 6.76 0.23
N LEU A 172 -13.31 5.74 -0.56
CA LEU A 172 -14.25 4.69 -0.98
C LEU A 172 -14.52 3.65 0.12
N TYR A 173 -13.69 3.61 1.17
CA TYR A 173 -13.80 2.68 2.31
C TYR A 173 -14.41 3.32 3.56
N SER A 174 -14.58 4.63 3.59
CA SER A 174 -15.18 5.38 4.70
C SER A 174 -16.69 5.51 4.55
#